data_9a19ab46c7f06149e83d7c7dd1dc6dde
#
_entry.id   9a19ab46c7f06149e83d7c7dd1dc6dde
#
_cell.length_a   1.000
_cell.length_b   1.000
_cell.length_c   1.000
_cell.angle_alpha   90.00
_cell.angle_beta   90.00
_cell.angle_gamma   90.00
#
_symmetry.space_group_name_H-M   'P 1'
#
loop_
_entity.id
_entity.type
_entity.pdbx_description
1 polymer ?
#
loop_
_entity_poly.entity_id
_entity_poly.type
_entity_poly.pdbx_seq_one_letter_code
_entity_poly.pdbx_strand_id
1 'polypeptide(L)'
;MNVTPGEHTLIFQNLSPDIVEQSIQISGLNKATIVSLQYEVNYLEKAAVSTNYTRLETKLKNLLFEKNLLESQLSGLDEETRLLENNRNVRTETAIISLEAMKELAAYYRTRTSEIEKEKFELVSMLEDTLKQIEALKKEKFKLDSCDSRRFFSNNKFL
;
A
#
# COMPACT_ATOMS: atom_id res chain seq x y z
N MET A 1 -30.78 6.02 30.11
CA MET A 1 -31.39 4.93 29.35
C MET A 1 -32.63 4.48 30.10
N ASN A 2 -33.83 4.57 29.51
CA ASN A 2 -35.05 4.10 30.17
C ASN A 2 -35.31 2.67 29.71
N VAL A 3 -35.23 1.74 30.63
CA VAL A 3 -35.48 0.31 30.40
C VAL A 3 -36.85 -0.03 30.98
N THR A 4 -37.69 -0.70 30.21
CA THR A 4 -38.99 -1.16 30.69
C THR A 4 -38.83 -2.28 31.74
N PRO A 5 -39.78 -2.48 32.67
CA PRO A 5 -39.71 -3.62 33.57
C PRO A 5 -39.68 -4.95 32.81
N GLY A 6 -38.72 -5.81 33.15
CA GLY A 6 -38.54 -7.11 32.53
C GLY A 6 -37.07 -7.52 32.49
N GLU A 7 -36.79 -8.69 31.93
CA GLU A 7 -35.45 -9.19 31.72
C GLU A 7 -34.91 -8.63 30.38
N HIS A 8 -33.75 -8.02 30.42
CA HIS A 8 -33.10 -7.41 29.25
C HIS A 8 -31.63 -7.83 29.17
N THR A 9 -31.17 -8.13 27.97
CA THR A 9 -29.76 -8.37 27.68
C THR A 9 -29.15 -7.10 27.08
N LEU A 10 -28.15 -6.56 27.76
CA LEU A 10 -27.36 -5.43 27.27
C LEU A 10 -26.04 -5.92 26.73
N ILE A 11 -25.77 -5.61 25.47
CA ILE A 11 -24.54 -6.03 24.79
C ILE A 11 -23.62 -4.81 24.58
N PHE A 12 -22.47 -4.84 25.22
CA PHE A 12 -21.42 -3.84 25.04
C PHE A 12 -20.40 -4.38 24.04
N GLN A 13 -20.31 -3.74 22.89
CA GLN A 13 -19.40 -4.16 21.82
C GLN A 13 -18.13 -3.29 21.80
N ASN A 14 -17.08 -3.78 21.13
CA ASN A 14 -15.81 -3.08 20.95
C ASN A 14 -15.06 -2.77 22.26
N LEU A 15 -15.14 -3.64 23.22
CA LEU A 15 -14.30 -3.59 24.41
C LEU A 15 -12.88 -4.10 24.10
N SER A 16 -11.88 -3.65 24.87
CA SER A 16 -10.50 -4.13 24.71
C SER A 16 -10.43 -5.65 24.89
N PRO A 17 -9.67 -6.36 24.06
CA PRO A 17 -9.44 -7.81 24.23
C PRO A 17 -8.60 -8.15 25.48
N ASP A 18 -7.94 -7.13 26.07
CA ASP A 18 -7.07 -7.30 27.24
C ASP A 18 -7.79 -6.98 28.56
N ILE A 19 -9.14 -6.94 28.55
CA ILE A 19 -9.93 -6.75 29.78
C ILE A 19 -9.79 -8.00 30.67
N VAL A 20 -9.40 -7.75 31.87
CA VAL A 20 -9.46 -8.78 32.92
C VAL A 20 -10.94 -8.91 33.39
N GLU A 21 -11.57 -10.03 33.10
CA GLU A 21 -13.00 -10.27 33.37
C GLU A 21 -13.39 -9.92 34.78
N GLN A 22 -12.54 -10.22 35.76
CA GLN A 22 -12.72 -9.95 37.17
C GLN A 22 -12.69 -8.45 37.54
N SER A 23 -12.17 -7.60 36.64
CA SER A 23 -12.09 -6.14 36.83
C SER A 23 -13.31 -5.38 36.30
N ILE A 24 -14.27 -6.07 35.69
CA ILE A 24 -15.45 -5.42 35.11
C ILE A 24 -16.37 -4.97 36.25
N GLN A 25 -16.56 -3.67 36.34
CA GLN A 25 -17.48 -3.07 37.31
C GLN A 25 -18.65 -2.40 36.61
N ILE A 26 -19.85 -2.68 37.07
CA ILE A 26 -21.08 -2.08 36.53
C ILE A 26 -21.68 -1.20 37.63
N SER A 27 -21.88 0.07 37.32
CA SER A 27 -22.47 1.05 38.25
C SER A 27 -23.68 1.75 37.63
N GLY A 28 -24.48 2.42 38.46
CA GLY A 28 -25.62 3.19 37.97
C GLY A 28 -26.93 2.41 37.81
N LEU A 29 -27.04 1.24 38.41
CA LEU A 29 -28.17 0.32 38.27
C LEU A 29 -29.40 0.64 39.17
N ASN A 30 -29.59 1.84 39.60
CA ASN A 30 -30.60 2.35 40.56
C ASN A 30 -31.75 1.38 41.01
N LYS A 31 -32.40 0.69 40.05
CA LYS A 31 -33.52 -0.24 40.30
C LYS A 31 -33.40 -1.56 39.53
N ALA A 32 -32.24 -1.85 38.98
CA ALA A 32 -32.00 -3.07 38.22
C ALA A 32 -31.01 -3.97 38.95
N THR A 33 -31.17 -5.29 38.78
CA THR A 33 -30.25 -6.28 39.32
C THR A 33 -29.58 -7.02 38.19
N ILE A 34 -28.27 -7.24 38.28
CA ILE A 34 -27.53 -8.06 37.31
C ILE A 34 -27.81 -9.51 37.63
N VAL A 35 -28.32 -10.25 36.64
CA VAL A 35 -28.58 -11.68 36.76
C VAL A 35 -27.33 -12.46 36.32
N SER A 36 -26.67 -12.04 35.22
CA SER A 36 -25.44 -12.64 34.74
C SER A 36 -24.59 -11.62 33.98
N LEU A 37 -23.30 -11.84 33.99
CA LEU A 37 -22.32 -11.11 33.18
C LEU A 37 -21.52 -12.15 32.42
N GLN A 38 -21.47 -12.00 31.09
CA GLN A 38 -20.64 -12.85 30.20
C GLN A 38 -19.71 -11.98 29.41
N TYR A 39 -18.46 -12.39 29.32
CA TYR A 39 -17.46 -11.76 28.46
C TYR A 39 -17.07 -12.75 27.37
N GLU A 40 -17.21 -12.32 26.12
CA GLU A 40 -16.84 -13.13 24.95
C GLU A 40 -15.89 -12.36 24.05
N VAL A 41 -14.84 -13.02 23.58
CA VAL A 41 -13.93 -12.48 22.59
C VAL A 41 -14.33 -12.98 21.20
N ASN A 42 -14.73 -12.07 20.33
CA ASN A 42 -15.07 -12.43 18.95
C ASN A 42 -13.80 -12.68 18.11
N TYR A 43 -13.27 -13.89 18.19
CA TYR A 43 -12.07 -14.31 17.44
C TYR A 43 -12.27 -14.29 15.93
N LEU A 44 -13.51 -14.45 15.44
CA LEU A 44 -13.81 -14.44 14.01
C LEU A 44 -13.62 -13.05 13.40
N GLU A 45 -14.03 -12.01 14.10
CA GLU A 45 -13.83 -10.63 13.65
C GLU A 45 -12.34 -10.24 13.67
N LYS A 46 -11.61 -10.63 14.71
CA LYS A 46 -10.16 -10.43 14.82
C LYS A 46 -9.40 -11.18 13.71
N ALA A 47 -9.80 -12.41 13.39
CA ALA A 47 -9.22 -13.18 12.29
C ALA A 47 -9.50 -12.54 10.92
N ALA A 48 -10.70 -12.04 10.67
CA ALA A 48 -11.06 -11.37 9.42
C ALA A 48 -10.26 -10.06 9.20
N VAL A 49 -10.09 -9.26 10.25
CA VAL A 49 -9.26 -8.03 10.20
C VAL A 49 -7.81 -8.38 9.93
N SER A 50 -7.25 -9.39 10.62
CA SER A 50 -5.88 -9.88 10.40
C SER A 50 -5.66 -10.37 8.97
N THR A 51 -6.62 -11.11 8.40
CA THR A 51 -6.55 -11.60 7.02
C THR A 51 -6.56 -10.46 6.01
N ASN A 52 -7.40 -9.45 6.19
CA ASN A 52 -7.44 -8.28 5.31
C ASN A 52 -6.14 -7.48 5.40
N TYR A 53 -5.60 -7.32 6.59
CA TYR A 53 -4.32 -6.63 6.80
C TYR A 53 -3.17 -7.34 6.08
N THR A 54 -3.04 -8.64 6.26
CA THR A 54 -2.02 -9.47 5.59
C THR A 54 -2.16 -9.40 4.05
N ARG A 55 -3.40 -9.39 3.55
CA ARG A 55 -3.68 -9.23 2.11
C ARG A 55 -3.22 -7.88 1.58
N LEU A 56 -3.46 -6.80 2.31
CA LEU A 56 -3.02 -5.44 1.94
C LEU A 56 -1.50 -5.32 1.98
N GLU A 57 -0.84 -5.90 2.98
CA GLU A 57 0.62 -5.94 3.05
C GLU A 57 1.25 -6.69 1.87
N THR A 58 0.69 -7.83 1.52
CA THR A 58 1.17 -8.61 0.37
C THR A 58 1.01 -7.82 -0.93
N LYS A 59 -0.14 -7.19 -1.14
CA LYS A 59 -0.37 -6.33 -2.31
C LYS A 59 0.62 -5.16 -2.35
N LEU A 60 0.82 -4.48 -1.23
CA LEU A 60 1.75 -3.37 -1.15
C LEU A 60 3.19 -3.80 -1.46
N LYS A 61 3.61 -4.96 -0.95
CA LYS A 61 4.93 -5.54 -1.24
C LYS A 61 5.10 -5.83 -2.74
N ASN A 62 4.08 -6.39 -3.39
CA ASN A 62 4.12 -6.70 -4.82
C ASN A 62 4.22 -5.41 -5.67
N LEU A 63 3.44 -4.38 -5.35
CA LEU A 63 3.51 -3.10 -6.05
C LEU A 63 4.85 -2.37 -5.83
N LEU A 64 5.44 -2.48 -4.66
CA LEU A 64 6.79 -1.95 -4.41
C LEU A 64 7.86 -2.69 -5.22
N PHE A 65 7.73 -4.00 -5.38
CA PHE A 65 8.60 -4.77 -6.24
C PHE A 65 8.44 -4.36 -7.71
N GLU A 66 7.20 -4.22 -8.20
CA GLU A 66 6.89 -3.75 -9.55
C GLU A 66 7.46 -2.35 -9.82
N LYS A 67 7.28 -1.42 -8.88
CA LYS A 67 7.89 -0.09 -8.92
C LYS A 67 9.40 -0.17 -9.12
N ASN A 68 10.09 -0.96 -8.31
CA ASN A 68 11.55 -1.09 -8.39
C ASN A 68 11.99 -1.71 -9.73
N LEU A 69 11.21 -2.63 -10.29
CA LEU A 69 11.48 -3.22 -11.61
C LEU A 69 11.36 -2.16 -12.71
N LEU A 70 10.29 -1.35 -12.71
CA LEU A 70 10.09 -0.27 -13.68
C LEU A 70 11.20 0.79 -13.59
N GLU A 71 11.62 1.17 -12.38
CA GLU A 71 12.73 2.10 -12.16
C GLU A 71 14.05 1.52 -12.68
N SER A 72 14.30 0.22 -12.50
CA SER A 72 15.48 -0.45 -13.05
C SER A 72 15.48 -0.49 -14.57
N GLN A 73 14.33 -0.72 -15.20
CA GLN A 73 14.19 -0.68 -16.67
C GLN A 73 14.43 0.72 -17.23
N LEU A 74 13.90 1.76 -16.58
CA LEU A 74 14.17 3.15 -16.95
C LEU A 74 15.66 3.48 -16.86
N SER A 75 16.31 3.06 -15.77
CA SER A 75 17.77 3.24 -15.61
C SER A 75 18.56 2.53 -16.72
N GLY A 76 18.15 1.35 -17.15
CA GLY A 76 18.77 0.64 -18.26
C GLY A 76 18.67 1.41 -19.60
N LEU A 77 17.49 2.01 -19.87
CA LEU A 77 17.31 2.85 -21.06
C LEU A 77 18.11 4.17 -20.99
N ASP A 78 18.29 4.73 -19.79
CA ASP A 78 19.16 5.90 -19.59
C ASP A 78 20.62 5.56 -19.84
N GLU A 79 21.09 4.41 -19.39
CA GLU A 79 22.46 3.94 -19.68
C GLU A 79 22.66 3.68 -21.19
N GLU A 80 21.66 3.09 -21.87
CA GLU A 80 21.71 2.91 -23.32
C GLU A 80 21.76 4.26 -24.05
N THR A 81 20.98 5.24 -23.60
CA THR A 81 21.01 6.60 -24.14
C THR A 81 22.42 7.20 -24.02
N ARG A 82 23.05 7.10 -22.85
CA ARG A 82 24.42 7.59 -22.62
C ARG A 82 25.44 6.86 -23.50
N LEU A 83 25.28 5.54 -23.67
CA LEU A 83 26.12 4.76 -24.53
C LEU A 83 26.06 5.26 -25.99
N LEU A 84 24.85 5.50 -26.51
CA LEU A 84 24.62 6.03 -27.84
C LEU A 84 25.23 7.44 -27.99
N GLU A 85 25.05 8.32 -27.00
CA GLU A 85 25.59 9.67 -27.01
C GLU A 85 27.12 9.67 -27.02
N ASN A 86 27.75 8.87 -26.19
CA ASN A 86 29.20 8.76 -26.10
C ASN A 86 29.81 8.22 -27.41
N ASN A 87 29.13 7.29 -28.06
CA ASN A 87 29.61 6.69 -29.32
C ASN A 87 29.40 7.60 -30.53
N ARG A 88 28.60 8.67 -30.46
CA ARG A 88 28.51 9.67 -31.56
C ARG A 88 29.83 10.35 -31.85
N ASN A 89 30.70 10.45 -30.87
CA ASN A 89 31.98 11.16 -30.96
C ASN A 89 33.18 10.22 -31.21
N VAL A 90 32.92 8.95 -31.55
CA VAL A 90 34.03 8.05 -31.91
C VAL A 90 34.71 8.56 -33.18
N ARG A 91 35.74 9.36 -32.99
CA ARG A 91 36.70 9.70 -34.05
C ARG A 91 37.50 8.45 -34.35
N THR A 92 37.16 7.80 -35.42
CA THR A 92 38.03 6.76 -36.01
C THR A 92 39.25 7.45 -36.59
N GLU A 93 40.31 7.55 -35.82
CA GLU A 93 41.59 8.13 -36.27
C GLU A 93 42.22 7.33 -37.40
N THR A 94 41.69 6.16 -37.73
CA THR A 94 42.33 5.20 -38.67
C THR A 94 41.39 4.56 -39.69
N ALA A 95 40.10 4.82 -39.70
CA ALA A 95 39.20 4.23 -40.70
C ALA A 95 38.45 5.31 -41.48
N ILE A 96 38.60 5.30 -42.80
CA ILE A 96 37.77 6.08 -43.73
C ILE A 96 36.39 5.42 -43.75
N ILE A 97 35.46 5.99 -42.99
CA ILE A 97 34.05 5.55 -42.98
C ILE A 97 33.44 5.95 -44.33
N SER A 98 32.88 5.01 -45.09
CA SER A 98 32.15 5.32 -46.32
C SER A 98 30.89 6.16 -46.02
N LEU A 99 30.48 6.98 -47.00
CA LEU A 99 29.24 7.78 -46.87
C LEU A 99 28.02 6.88 -46.64
N GLU A 100 28.01 5.71 -47.21
CA GLU A 100 26.95 4.70 -47.03
C GLU A 100 26.88 4.23 -45.57
N ALA A 101 28.00 3.81 -44.99
CA ALA A 101 28.09 3.38 -43.59
C ALA A 101 27.70 4.53 -42.62
N MET A 102 28.03 5.78 -42.94
CA MET A 102 27.64 6.94 -42.16
C MET A 102 26.13 7.18 -42.20
N LYS A 103 25.48 6.99 -43.36
CA LYS A 103 24.02 7.09 -43.48
C LYS A 103 23.31 5.99 -42.69
N GLU A 104 23.79 4.75 -42.77
CA GLU A 104 23.25 3.61 -42.02
C GLU A 104 23.36 3.85 -40.51
N LEU A 105 24.52 4.31 -40.05
CA LEU A 105 24.74 4.65 -38.64
C LEU A 105 23.81 5.76 -38.17
N ALA A 106 23.66 6.82 -38.96
CA ALA A 106 22.74 7.92 -38.65
C ALA A 106 21.27 7.48 -38.61
N ALA A 107 20.87 6.56 -39.50
CA ALA A 107 19.55 5.97 -39.49
C ALA A 107 19.32 5.12 -38.24
N TYR A 108 20.29 4.28 -37.87
CA TYR A 108 20.25 3.47 -36.64
C TYR A 108 20.08 4.33 -35.40
N TYR A 109 20.94 5.35 -35.22
CA TYR A 109 20.83 6.25 -34.05
C TYR A 109 19.47 6.93 -33.95
N ARG A 110 18.94 7.42 -35.08
CA ARG A 110 17.63 8.08 -35.10
C ARG A 110 16.51 7.13 -34.71
N THR A 111 16.51 5.92 -35.27
CA THR A 111 15.50 4.90 -35.01
C THR A 111 15.58 4.46 -33.53
N ARG A 112 16.79 4.09 -33.08
CA ARG A 112 16.95 3.59 -31.71
C ARG A 112 16.65 4.65 -30.64
N THR A 113 17.06 5.90 -30.86
CA THR A 113 16.68 7.00 -29.96
C THR A 113 15.17 7.16 -29.91
N SER A 114 14.47 7.08 -31.05
CA SER A 114 12.99 7.18 -31.04
C SER A 114 12.31 6.02 -30.30
N GLU A 115 12.84 4.79 -30.44
CA GLU A 115 12.36 3.62 -29.72
C GLU A 115 12.56 3.77 -28.22
N ILE A 116 13.76 4.17 -27.79
CA ILE A 116 14.07 4.41 -26.37
C ILE A 116 13.12 5.43 -25.75
N GLU A 117 12.88 6.56 -26.42
CA GLU A 117 11.97 7.59 -25.90
C GLU A 117 10.54 7.06 -25.79
N LYS A 118 10.07 6.25 -26.73
CA LYS A 118 8.76 5.61 -26.66
C LYS A 118 8.68 4.63 -25.51
N GLU A 119 9.66 3.74 -25.35
CA GLU A 119 9.74 2.78 -24.26
C GLU A 119 9.78 3.50 -22.90
N LYS A 120 10.58 4.57 -22.76
CA LYS A 120 10.61 5.40 -21.54
C LYS A 120 9.25 6.00 -21.22
N PHE A 121 8.55 6.54 -22.21
CA PHE A 121 7.22 7.13 -22.00
C PHE A 121 6.22 6.09 -21.49
N GLU A 122 6.22 4.88 -22.06
CA GLU A 122 5.36 3.78 -21.62
C GLU A 122 5.69 3.37 -20.17
N LEU A 123 6.99 3.20 -19.85
CA LEU A 123 7.43 2.83 -18.50
C LEU A 123 7.11 3.90 -17.45
N VAL A 124 7.27 5.18 -17.79
CA VAL A 124 6.90 6.30 -16.89
C VAL A 124 5.41 6.30 -16.61
N SER A 125 4.57 6.09 -17.61
CA SER A 125 3.12 5.98 -17.42
C SER A 125 2.74 4.82 -16.50
N MET A 126 3.36 3.65 -16.68
CA MET A 126 3.15 2.49 -15.81
C MET A 126 3.63 2.75 -14.38
N LEU A 127 4.76 3.44 -14.22
CA LEU A 127 5.31 3.81 -12.92
C LEU A 127 4.37 4.77 -12.18
N GLU A 128 3.83 5.78 -12.85
CA GLU A 128 2.87 6.71 -12.26
C GLU A 128 1.60 6.00 -11.77
N ASP A 129 1.07 5.06 -12.55
CA ASP A 129 -0.11 4.30 -12.16
C ASP A 129 0.18 3.36 -10.98
N THR A 130 1.35 2.73 -10.97
CA THR A 130 1.81 1.91 -9.83
C THR A 130 1.96 2.76 -8.56
N LEU A 131 2.51 3.98 -8.67
CA LEU A 131 2.62 4.91 -7.54
C LEU A 131 1.26 5.33 -6.98
N LYS A 132 0.28 5.63 -7.84
CA LYS A 132 -1.11 5.93 -7.43
C LYS A 132 -1.74 4.77 -6.66
N GLN A 133 -1.52 3.53 -7.13
CA GLN A 133 -2.02 2.33 -6.44
C GLN A 133 -1.36 2.14 -5.07
N ILE A 134 -0.03 2.33 -4.97
CA ILE A 134 0.71 2.28 -3.71
C ILE A 134 0.15 3.31 -2.72
N GLU A 135 -0.09 4.54 -3.17
CA GLU A 135 -0.63 5.60 -2.32
C GLU A 135 -2.05 5.28 -1.84
N ALA A 136 -2.90 4.75 -2.71
CA ALA A 136 -4.26 4.33 -2.35
C ALA A 136 -4.24 3.22 -1.29
N LEU A 137 -3.39 2.20 -1.45
CA LEU A 137 -3.26 1.12 -0.47
C LEU A 137 -2.66 1.59 0.86
N LYS A 138 -1.72 2.53 0.85
CA LYS A 138 -1.19 3.14 2.08
C LYS A 138 -2.27 3.90 2.84
N LYS A 139 -3.13 4.64 2.14
CA LYS A 139 -4.28 5.33 2.74
C LYS A 139 -5.30 4.34 3.32
N GLU A 140 -5.56 3.24 2.62
CA GLU A 140 -6.46 2.18 3.10
C GLU A 140 -5.89 1.51 4.36
N LYS A 141 -4.61 1.14 4.35
CA LYS A 141 -3.92 0.58 5.51
C LYS A 141 -3.97 1.52 6.70
N PHE A 142 -3.68 2.82 6.51
CA PHE A 142 -3.75 3.83 7.57
C PHE A 142 -5.15 3.98 8.16
N LYS A 143 -6.21 3.87 7.34
CA LYS A 143 -7.60 3.88 7.84
C LYS A 143 -7.88 2.68 8.73
N LEU A 144 -7.41 1.49 8.38
CA LEU A 144 -7.56 0.29 9.21
C LEU A 144 -6.81 0.45 10.54
N ASP A 145 -5.56 0.89 10.51
CA ASP A 145 -4.76 1.15 11.72
C ASP A 145 -5.40 2.22 12.61
N SER A 146 -5.95 3.28 12.02
CA SER A 146 -6.61 4.37 12.76
C SER A 146 -8.01 3.99 13.30
N CYS A 147 -8.70 3.05 12.67
CA CYS A 147 -9.94 2.48 13.20
C CYS A 147 -9.65 1.60 14.43
N ASP A 148 -8.59 0.81 14.38
CA ASP A 148 -8.18 -0.03 15.51
C ASP A 148 -7.72 0.83 16.68
N SER A 149 -6.91 1.85 16.45
CA SER A 149 -6.48 2.82 17.48
C SER A 149 -7.63 3.63 18.06
N ARG A 150 -8.63 4.04 17.26
CA ARG A 150 -9.82 4.75 17.76
C ARG A 150 -10.75 3.87 18.56
N ARG A 151 -10.82 2.58 18.28
CA ARG A 151 -11.51 1.60 19.12
C ARG A 151 -10.89 1.54 20.53
N PHE A 152 -9.57 1.69 20.66
CA PHE A 152 -8.86 1.76 21.94
C PHE A 152 -9.15 3.04 22.73
N PHE A 153 -9.24 4.20 22.09
CA PHE A 153 -9.40 5.49 22.79
C PHE A 153 -10.85 5.92 23.01
N SER A 154 -11.81 5.42 22.25
CA SER A 154 -13.22 5.79 22.39
C SER A 154 -13.90 5.19 23.62
N ASN A 155 -13.32 4.16 24.21
CA ASN A 155 -13.90 3.47 25.37
C ASN A 155 -13.43 3.98 26.74
N ASN A 156 -12.55 5.02 26.78
CA ASN A 156 -12.04 5.59 28.03
C ASN A 156 -12.72 6.92 28.43
N LYS A 157 -13.90 7.26 27.89
CA LYS A 157 -14.73 8.32 28.46
C LYS A 157 -15.73 7.75 29.43
N PHE A 158 -15.25 7.46 30.64
CA PHE A 158 -16.09 7.40 31.80
C PHE A 158 -16.17 8.80 32.41
N LEU A 159 -17.36 9.34 32.42
CA LEU A 159 -17.79 10.40 33.33
C LEU A 159 -18.46 9.77 34.54
#